data_698871c4621df6ef9056962776564f60
#
_entry.id   698871c4621df6ef9056962776564f60
#
_cell.length_a   1.000
_cell.length_b   1.000
_cell.length_c   1.000
_cell.angle_alpha   90.00
_cell.angle_beta   90.00
_cell.angle_gamma   90.00
#
_symmetry.space_group_name_H-M   'P 1'
#
loop_
_entity.id
_entity.type
_entity.pdbx_description
1 polymer ?
#
loop_
_entity_poly.entity_id
_entity_poly.type
_entity_poly.pdbx_seq_one_letter_code
_entity_poly.pdbx_strand_id
1 'polypeptide(L)'
;MGADTRKANTNIMIQIAKAMTDDEMKSSAQYFASIKWTPWIKVVETNTVPKTRIAGGLFLKLEGNETEPIGQRIIEVPENTEETEVLRNPRSGFIAYAPVGSVKKGEALVAAGGNGKTTQCAVCHGPDLLGLGPVPGIAGRSPSYIARQLYDMQQGARHGLWTDLMKPVVAKLTPEDMLNIAAYTASRGPRADARQSGQ
;
A
#
# COMPACT_ATOMS: atom_id res chain seq x y z
N MET A 1 1.25 21.26 -10.69
CA MET A 1 2.13 20.08 -10.89
C MET A 1 1.88 19.52 -12.29
N GLY A 2 2.91 19.36 -13.11
CA GLY A 2 2.80 18.69 -14.40
C GLY A 2 2.67 17.18 -14.21
N ALA A 3 2.04 16.49 -15.18
CA ALA A 3 2.02 15.04 -15.18
C ALA A 3 3.44 14.51 -15.44
N ASP A 4 3.92 13.62 -14.60
CA ASP A 4 5.15 12.86 -14.90
C ASP A 4 4.81 11.85 -16.00
N THR A 5 5.46 11.95 -17.15
CA THR A 5 5.22 11.08 -18.31
C THR A 5 5.51 9.61 -18.03
N ARG A 6 6.26 9.29 -16.97
CA ARG A 6 6.49 7.93 -16.48
C ARG A 6 5.30 7.32 -15.77
N LYS A 7 4.28 8.13 -15.43
CA LYS A 7 3.04 7.71 -14.78
C LYS A 7 1.89 7.76 -15.78
N ALA A 8 1.54 6.61 -16.32
CA ALA A 8 0.35 6.48 -17.16
C ALA A 8 -0.93 6.75 -16.35
N ASN A 9 -1.97 7.22 -17.02
CA ASN A 9 -3.34 7.35 -16.51
C ASN A 9 -3.57 8.36 -15.37
N THR A 10 -2.68 9.34 -15.17
CA THR A 10 -2.89 10.40 -14.16
C THR A 10 -3.66 11.60 -14.70
N ASN A 11 -3.83 11.71 -16.01
CA ASN A 11 -4.39 12.90 -16.66
C ASN A 11 -5.82 13.23 -16.22
N ILE A 12 -6.69 12.22 -16.08
CA ILE A 12 -8.07 12.41 -15.61
C ILE A 12 -8.09 12.99 -14.19
N MET A 13 -7.30 12.42 -13.28
CA MET A 13 -7.23 12.92 -11.90
C MET A 13 -6.63 14.32 -11.81
N ILE A 14 -5.69 14.67 -12.67
CA ILE A 14 -5.14 16.03 -12.77
C ILE A 14 -6.23 17.01 -13.23
N GLN A 15 -7.04 16.64 -14.22
CA GLN A 15 -8.15 17.48 -14.69
C GLN A 15 -9.19 17.70 -13.60
N ILE A 16 -9.60 16.62 -12.90
CA ILE A 16 -10.54 16.70 -11.78
C ILE A 16 -9.98 17.61 -10.68
N ALA A 17 -8.73 17.38 -10.24
CA ALA A 17 -8.11 18.16 -9.18
C ALA A 17 -7.97 19.65 -9.53
N LYS A 18 -7.76 19.99 -10.82
CA LYS A 18 -7.69 21.38 -11.28
C LYS A 18 -9.06 22.04 -11.37
N ALA A 19 -10.12 21.26 -11.58
CA ALA A 19 -11.50 21.76 -11.68
C ALA A 19 -12.18 21.93 -10.32
N MET A 20 -11.66 21.26 -9.26
CA MET A 20 -12.22 21.37 -7.92
C MET A 20 -11.96 22.74 -7.30
N THR A 21 -12.99 23.27 -6.62
CA THR A 21 -12.86 24.44 -5.74
C THR A 21 -12.23 24.06 -4.40
N ASP A 22 -11.72 25.04 -3.67
CA ASP A 22 -11.16 24.83 -2.32
C ASP A 22 -12.19 24.22 -1.35
N ASP A 23 -13.46 24.59 -1.46
CA ASP A 23 -14.53 24.07 -0.60
C ASP A 23 -14.87 22.61 -0.95
N GLU A 24 -14.88 22.24 -2.22
CA GLU A 24 -15.02 20.86 -2.64
C GLU A 24 -13.84 20.00 -2.17
N MET A 25 -12.62 20.51 -2.26
CA MET A 25 -11.44 19.81 -1.74
C MET A 25 -11.53 19.60 -0.22
N LYS A 26 -11.91 20.64 0.54
CA LYS A 26 -12.09 20.54 1.99
C LYS A 26 -13.17 19.56 2.37
N SER A 27 -14.36 19.66 1.74
CA SER A 27 -15.48 18.77 1.98
C SER A 27 -15.16 17.32 1.68
N SER A 28 -14.48 17.07 0.54
CA SER A 28 -14.01 15.74 0.18
C SER A 28 -13.01 15.19 1.20
N ALA A 29 -12.05 16.02 1.62
CA ALA A 29 -11.06 15.62 2.62
C ALA A 29 -11.72 15.28 3.98
N GLN A 30 -12.68 16.08 4.42
CA GLN A 30 -13.46 15.81 5.64
C GLN A 30 -14.25 14.52 5.55
N TYR A 31 -14.92 14.28 4.42
CA TYR A 31 -15.67 13.05 4.18
C TYR A 31 -14.76 11.82 4.28
N PHE A 32 -13.66 11.80 3.54
CA PHE A 32 -12.73 10.66 3.57
C PHE A 32 -12.06 10.48 4.93
N ALA A 33 -11.76 11.57 5.65
CA ALA A 33 -11.22 11.51 7.01
C ALA A 33 -12.22 10.94 8.02
N SER A 34 -13.53 11.11 7.81
CA SER A 34 -14.59 10.59 8.69
C SER A 34 -14.87 9.09 8.50
N ILE A 35 -14.41 8.50 7.39
CA ILE A 35 -14.65 7.08 7.11
C ILE A 35 -13.89 6.24 8.14
N LYS A 36 -14.62 5.38 8.85
CA LYS A 36 -14.01 4.40 9.76
C LYS A 36 -13.20 3.41 8.94
N TRP A 37 -11.91 3.30 9.26
CA TRP A 37 -11.04 2.35 8.63
C TRP A 37 -11.36 0.93 9.12
N THR A 38 -11.49 0.00 8.18
CA THR A 38 -11.69 -1.43 8.45
C THR A 38 -10.56 -2.21 7.80
N PRO A 39 -10.06 -3.30 8.43
CA PRO A 39 -9.08 -4.18 7.78
C PRO A 39 -9.66 -4.71 6.47
N TRP A 40 -8.95 -4.52 5.37
CA TRP A 40 -9.38 -4.98 4.04
C TRP A 40 -8.29 -5.77 3.30
N ILE A 41 -7.08 -5.84 3.88
CA ILE A 41 -5.97 -6.64 3.36
C ILE A 41 -5.62 -7.72 4.37
N LYS A 42 -5.57 -8.97 3.90
CA LYS A 42 -5.07 -10.12 4.65
C LYS A 42 -3.78 -10.60 3.98
N VAL A 43 -2.65 -10.49 4.68
CA VAL A 43 -1.36 -10.99 4.19
C VAL A 43 -1.23 -12.48 4.48
N VAL A 44 -0.88 -13.27 3.48
CA VAL A 44 -0.64 -14.71 3.58
C VAL A 44 0.73 -15.02 3.00
N GLU A 45 1.64 -15.53 3.85
CA GLU A 45 2.96 -15.99 3.41
C GLU A 45 2.86 -17.40 2.84
N THR A 46 3.40 -17.60 1.63
CA THR A 46 3.28 -18.87 0.93
C THR A 46 4.38 -19.02 -0.12
N ASN A 47 4.63 -20.27 -0.56
CA ASN A 47 5.54 -20.56 -1.67
C ASN A 47 4.79 -20.66 -3.01
N THR A 48 3.48 -20.84 -2.98
CA THR A 48 2.65 -20.99 -4.19
C THR A 48 1.41 -20.13 -4.10
N VAL A 49 0.94 -19.61 -5.23
CA VAL A 49 -0.25 -18.77 -5.34
C VAL A 49 -1.19 -19.33 -6.38
N PRO A 50 -2.49 -19.05 -6.28
CA PRO A 50 -3.41 -19.34 -7.35
C PRO A 50 -2.97 -18.70 -8.66
N LYS A 51 -3.08 -19.39 -9.77
CA LYS A 51 -2.94 -18.76 -11.09
C LYS A 51 -3.98 -17.68 -11.26
N THR A 52 -3.58 -16.58 -11.90
CA THR A 52 -4.42 -15.39 -12.06
C THR A 52 -4.47 -14.92 -13.51
N ARG A 53 -5.55 -14.22 -13.84
CA ARG A 53 -5.66 -13.37 -15.03
C ARG A 53 -5.75 -11.91 -14.61
N ILE A 54 -5.36 -11.00 -15.51
CA ILE A 54 -5.50 -9.56 -15.27
C ILE A 54 -6.80 -9.09 -15.92
N ALA A 55 -7.68 -8.47 -15.14
CA ALA A 55 -8.88 -7.82 -15.62
C ALA A 55 -9.15 -6.53 -14.83
N GLY A 56 -9.42 -5.42 -15.52
CA GLY A 56 -9.70 -4.13 -14.88
C GLY A 56 -8.58 -3.62 -13.97
N GLY A 57 -7.32 -4.05 -14.18
CA GLY A 57 -6.19 -3.71 -13.32
C GLY A 57 -6.07 -4.55 -12.04
N LEU A 58 -6.89 -5.60 -11.91
CA LEU A 58 -6.86 -6.55 -10.79
C LEU A 58 -6.30 -7.89 -11.24
N PHE A 59 -5.64 -8.60 -10.31
CA PHE A 59 -5.33 -10.01 -10.45
C PHE A 59 -6.53 -10.82 -9.95
N LEU A 60 -7.22 -11.51 -10.84
CA LEU A 60 -8.36 -12.35 -10.52
C LEU A 60 -7.95 -13.82 -10.61
N LYS A 61 -8.35 -14.62 -9.63
CA LYS A 61 -8.09 -16.07 -9.65
C LYS A 61 -8.72 -16.70 -10.88
N LEU A 62 -8.00 -17.61 -11.51
CA LEU A 62 -8.58 -18.48 -12.53
C LEU A 62 -9.51 -19.50 -11.87
N GLU A 63 -10.47 -19.99 -12.65
CA GLU A 63 -11.31 -21.12 -12.23
C GLU A 63 -10.43 -22.36 -12.00
N GLY A 64 -10.80 -23.15 -11.01
CA GLY A 64 -10.04 -24.33 -10.59
C GLY A 64 -9.03 -24.04 -9.49
N ASN A 65 -8.17 -25.03 -9.19
CA ASN A 65 -7.22 -24.99 -8.08
C ASN A 65 -5.76 -24.95 -8.55
N GLU A 66 -5.53 -24.51 -9.78
CA GLU A 66 -4.17 -24.42 -10.30
C GLU A 66 -3.36 -23.34 -9.58
N THR A 67 -2.14 -23.71 -9.24
CA THR A 67 -1.20 -22.82 -8.56
C THR A 67 0.08 -22.66 -9.36
N GLU A 68 0.85 -21.63 -9.00
CA GLU A 68 2.19 -21.36 -9.51
C GLU A 68 3.11 -20.92 -8.38
N PRO A 69 4.45 -21.06 -8.52
CA PRO A 69 5.38 -20.52 -7.53
C PRO A 69 5.26 -19.00 -7.40
N ILE A 70 5.23 -18.48 -6.16
CA ILE A 70 5.15 -17.03 -5.93
C ILE A 70 6.44 -16.32 -6.36
N GLY A 71 7.60 -16.95 -6.19
CA GLY A 71 8.89 -16.31 -6.46
C GLY A 71 9.09 -15.06 -5.62
N GLN A 72 9.68 -14.03 -6.20
CA GLN A 72 9.89 -12.71 -5.58
C GLN A 72 8.77 -11.73 -5.97
N ARG A 73 7.53 -12.09 -5.67
CA ARG A 73 6.34 -11.29 -6.02
C ARG A 73 5.43 -11.10 -4.82
N ILE A 74 4.63 -10.04 -4.85
CA ILE A 74 3.39 -9.91 -4.09
C ILE A 74 2.25 -10.00 -5.08
N ILE A 75 1.27 -10.85 -4.79
CA ILE A 75 0.06 -11.02 -5.60
C ILE A 75 -1.15 -10.70 -4.72
N GLU A 76 -1.87 -9.64 -5.07
CA GLU A 76 -3.12 -9.26 -4.42
C GLU A 76 -4.30 -9.75 -5.26
N VAL A 77 -5.17 -10.55 -4.66
CA VAL A 77 -6.40 -11.04 -5.29
C VAL A 77 -7.60 -10.69 -4.41
N PRO A 78 -8.77 -10.42 -4.99
CA PRO A 78 -9.99 -10.27 -4.20
C PRO A 78 -10.27 -11.51 -3.36
N GLU A 79 -10.75 -11.33 -2.12
CA GLU A 79 -11.30 -12.45 -1.34
C GLU A 79 -12.51 -13.06 -2.03
N ASN A 80 -13.38 -12.20 -2.56
CA ASN A 80 -14.53 -12.57 -3.38
C ASN A 80 -14.49 -11.78 -4.70
N THR A 81 -14.32 -12.51 -5.81
CA THR A 81 -14.21 -11.91 -7.14
C THR A 81 -15.50 -11.22 -7.57
N GLU A 82 -16.66 -11.83 -7.30
CA GLU A 82 -17.96 -11.27 -7.67
C GLU A 82 -18.23 -9.95 -6.94
N GLU A 83 -18.00 -9.91 -5.63
CA GLU A 83 -18.14 -8.70 -4.82
C GLU A 83 -17.26 -7.56 -5.33
N THR A 84 -16.03 -7.88 -5.74
CA THR A 84 -15.07 -6.86 -6.17
C THR A 84 -15.27 -6.46 -7.64
N GLU A 85 -15.35 -7.43 -8.55
CA GLU A 85 -15.37 -7.18 -10.01
C GLU A 85 -16.75 -6.77 -10.51
N VAL A 86 -17.80 -7.47 -10.07
CA VAL A 86 -19.16 -7.30 -10.58
C VAL A 86 -19.94 -6.29 -9.74
N LEU A 87 -20.05 -6.53 -8.43
CA LEU A 87 -20.86 -5.72 -7.54
C LEU A 87 -20.19 -4.42 -7.09
N ARG A 88 -18.87 -4.29 -7.30
CA ARG A 88 -18.07 -3.11 -6.92
C ARG A 88 -18.24 -2.74 -5.45
N ASN A 89 -18.36 -3.74 -4.58
CA ASN A 89 -18.53 -3.53 -3.15
C ASN A 89 -17.27 -2.85 -2.55
N PRO A 90 -17.37 -1.61 -2.03
CA PRO A 90 -16.22 -0.89 -1.48
C PRO A 90 -15.68 -1.50 -0.19
N ARG A 91 -16.36 -2.49 0.38
CA ARG A 91 -15.94 -3.22 1.58
C ARG A 91 -15.37 -4.60 1.27
N SER A 92 -15.26 -4.95 -0.01
CA SER A 92 -14.64 -6.22 -0.43
C SER A 92 -13.17 -6.25 -0.02
N GLY A 93 -12.75 -7.35 0.62
CA GLY A 93 -11.38 -7.57 1.07
C GLY A 93 -10.48 -8.16 0.00
N PHE A 94 -9.17 -8.13 0.26
CA PHE A 94 -8.14 -8.70 -0.59
C PHE A 94 -7.21 -9.61 0.21
N ILE A 95 -6.77 -10.67 -0.43
CA ILE A 95 -5.67 -11.51 0.05
C ILE A 95 -4.41 -11.09 -0.69
N ALA A 96 -3.39 -10.70 0.07
CA ALA A 96 -2.06 -10.39 -0.43
C ALA A 96 -1.13 -11.55 -0.12
N TYR A 97 -0.78 -12.33 -1.14
CA TYR A 97 0.22 -13.38 -1.02
C TYR A 97 1.61 -12.79 -1.08
N ALA A 98 2.49 -13.22 -0.17
CA ALA A 98 3.89 -12.83 -0.10
C ALA A 98 4.79 -14.06 0.11
N PRO A 99 6.08 -14.02 -0.27
CA PRO A 99 7.00 -15.11 0.01
C PRO A 99 7.16 -15.37 1.51
N VAL A 100 7.37 -16.63 1.87
CA VAL A 100 7.58 -17.03 3.26
C VAL A 100 8.77 -16.28 3.88
N GLY A 101 8.57 -15.71 5.06
CA GLY A 101 9.56 -14.91 5.80
C GLY A 101 9.56 -13.42 5.46
N SER A 102 8.77 -12.95 4.48
CA SER A 102 8.72 -11.54 4.07
C SER A 102 8.26 -10.62 5.20
N VAL A 103 7.26 -11.04 5.99
CA VAL A 103 6.74 -10.24 7.11
C VAL A 103 7.83 -10.02 8.17
N LYS A 104 8.57 -11.07 8.55
CA LYS A 104 9.66 -10.97 9.52
C LYS A 104 10.83 -10.13 9.01
N LYS A 105 11.23 -10.31 7.75
CA LYS A 105 12.28 -9.49 7.13
C LYS A 105 11.84 -8.02 7.04
N GLY A 106 10.58 -7.76 6.68
CA GLY A 106 9.99 -6.43 6.64
C GLY A 106 9.95 -5.77 8.00
N GLU A 107 9.62 -6.50 9.06
CA GLU A 107 9.67 -6.01 10.43
C GLU A 107 11.06 -5.49 10.80
N ALA A 108 12.11 -6.25 10.51
CA ALA A 108 13.48 -5.84 10.79
C ALA A 108 13.88 -4.54 10.06
N LEU A 109 13.39 -4.35 8.83
CA LEU A 109 13.61 -3.10 8.09
C LEU A 109 12.80 -1.94 8.66
N VAL A 110 11.53 -2.14 8.93
CA VAL A 110 10.59 -1.08 9.36
C VAL A 110 10.85 -0.65 10.79
N ALA A 111 11.08 -1.59 11.71
CA ALA A 111 11.25 -1.32 13.13
C ALA A 111 12.68 -0.96 13.53
N ALA A 112 13.68 -1.54 12.86
CA ALA A 112 15.10 -1.38 13.23
C ALA A 112 15.96 -0.70 12.15
N GLY A 113 15.40 -0.34 11.00
CA GLY A 113 16.15 0.28 9.90
C GLY A 113 17.12 -0.66 9.18
N GLY A 114 17.01 -1.97 9.39
CA GLY A 114 17.79 -2.98 8.66
C GLY A 114 19.31 -2.77 8.76
N ASN A 115 19.85 -2.53 9.94
CA ASN A 115 21.27 -2.24 10.18
C ASN A 115 21.80 -1.01 9.42
N GLY A 116 21.02 0.06 9.37
CA GLY A 116 21.40 1.32 8.70
C GLY A 116 21.15 1.32 7.18
N LYS A 117 20.39 0.35 6.68
CA LYS A 117 19.98 0.29 5.29
C LYS A 117 18.91 1.33 4.97
N THR A 118 18.03 1.57 5.95
CA THR A 118 16.95 2.57 5.89
C THR A 118 16.73 3.20 7.27
N THR A 119 15.79 4.13 7.35
CA THR A 119 15.35 4.74 8.60
C THR A 119 14.15 3.97 9.15
N GLN A 120 14.04 3.89 10.48
CA GLN A 120 12.86 3.34 11.15
C GLN A 120 11.61 4.11 10.73
N CYS A 121 10.61 3.41 10.17
CA CYS A 121 9.44 4.06 9.58
C CYS A 121 8.58 4.78 10.63
N ALA A 122 8.54 4.24 11.87
CA ALA A 122 7.76 4.80 12.96
C ALA A 122 8.21 6.22 13.40
N VAL A 123 9.46 6.61 13.14
CA VAL A 123 9.97 7.95 13.45
C VAL A 123 9.13 9.05 12.78
N CYS A 124 8.68 8.81 11.56
CA CYS A 124 7.87 9.76 10.79
C CYS A 124 6.40 9.32 10.67
N HIS A 125 6.15 8.02 10.48
CA HIS A 125 4.80 7.49 10.24
C HIS A 125 4.01 7.15 11.53
N GLY A 126 4.57 7.48 12.70
CA GLY A 126 3.98 7.17 14.01
C GLY A 126 4.24 5.75 14.49
N PRO A 127 4.13 5.47 15.80
CA PRO A 127 4.51 4.19 16.42
C PRO A 127 3.73 3.01 15.87
N ASP A 128 2.44 3.21 15.52
CA ASP A 128 1.58 2.20 14.93
C ASP A 128 1.52 2.26 13.40
N LEU A 129 2.35 3.10 12.77
CA LEU A 129 2.38 3.35 11.34
C LEU A 129 1.06 3.90 10.77
N LEU A 130 0.22 4.48 11.63
CA LEU A 130 -1.09 5.04 11.26
C LEU A 130 -1.02 6.50 10.78
N GLY A 131 0.18 7.07 10.77
CA GLY A 131 0.43 8.46 10.38
C GLY A 131 0.68 9.36 11.60
N LEU A 132 1.31 10.51 11.34
CA LEU A 132 1.58 11.53 12.35
C LEU A 132 1.47 12.91 11.72
N GLY A 133 0.48 13.70 12.10
CA GLY A 133 0.23 15.01 11.49
C GLY A 133 0.04 14.88 9.97
N PRO A 134 0.83 15.60 9.14
CA PRO A 134 0.72 15.53 7.68
C PRO A 134 1.36 14.27 7.07
N VAL A 135 2.08 13.46 7.86
CA VAL A 135 2.72 12.23 7.38
C VAL A 135 1.67 11.10 7.29
N PRO A 136 1.50 10.46 6.13
CA PRO A 136 0.42 9.51 5.93
C PRO A 136 0.62 8.20 6.71
N GLY A 137 -0.47 7.57 7.11
CA GLY A 137 -0.46 6.19 7.59
C GLY A 137 -0.08 5.21 6.48
N ILE A 138 0.73 4.20 6.82
CA ILE A 138 1.18 3.15 5.90
C ILE A 138 0.75 1.74 6.34
N ALA A 139 0.28 1.59 7.58
CA ALA A 139 -0.26 0.32 8.08
C ALA A 139 -1.54 -0.08 7.34
N GLY A 140 -1.66 -1.37 7.00
CA GLY A 140 -2.85 -1.95 6.36
C GLY A 140 -3.17 -1.44 4.95
N ARG A 141 -2.22 -0.81 4.29
CA ARG A 141 -2.33 -0.40 2.90
C ARG A 141 -2.04 -1.57 1.96
N SER A 142 -2.58 -1.48 0.73
CA SER A 142 -2.23 -2.42 -0.34
C SER A 142 -0.71 -2.56 -0.44
N PRO A 143 -0.15 -3.77 -0.33
CA PRO A 143 1.29 -3.95 -0.44
C PRO A 143 1.82 -3.64 -1.84
N SER A 144 1.06 -3.89 -2.90
CA SER A 144 1.43 -3.45 -4.26
C SER A 144 1.49 -1.93 -4.36
N TYR A 145 0.58 -1.22 -3.69
CA TYR A 145 0.65 0.24 -3.62
C TYR A 145 1.91 0.69 -2.87
N ILE A 146 2.21 0.13 -1.69
CA ILE A 146 3.40 0.51 -0.90
C ILE A 146 4.69 0.23 -1.69
N ALA A 147 4.84 -0.97 -2.27
CA ALA A 147 6.01 -1.33 -3.06
C ALA A 147 6.24 -0.33 -4.22
N ARG A 148 5.16 0.00 -4.96
CA ARG A 148 5.21 1.00 -6.03
C ARG A 148 5.59 2.39 -5.51
N GLN A 149 5.08 2.82 -4.35
CA GLN A 149 5.44 4.12 -3.80
C GLN A 149 6.91 4.20 -3.42
N LEU A 150 7.45 3.16 -2.77
CA LEU A 150 8.88 3.10 -2.43
C LEU A 150 9.75 3.13 -3.70
N TYR A 151 9.40 2.35 -4.70
CA TYR A 151 10.08 2.32 -5.98
C TYR A 151 10.01 3.67 -6.71
N ASP A 152 8.82 4.25 -6.84
CA ASP A 152 8.61 5.54 -7.50
C ASP A 152 9.38 6.69 -6.82
N MET A 153 9.48 6.67 -5.48
CA MET A 153 10.29 7.64 -4.73
C MET A 153 11.78 7.40 -4.98
N GLN A 154 12.25 6.16 -5.00
CA GLN A 154 13.65 5.82 -5.28
C GLN A 154 14.04 6.25 -6.69
N GLN A 155 13.18 6.02 -7.69
CA GLN A 155 13.41 6.40 -9.09
C GLN A 155 13.15 7.90 -9.37
N GLY A 156 12.71 8.67 -8.36
CA GLY A 156 12.34 10.08 -8.52
C GLY A 156 11.08 10.31 -9.34
N ALA A 157 10.32 9.27 -9.69
CA ALA A 157 9.03 9.40 -10.38
C ALA A 157 7.94 9.97 -9.47
N ARG A 158 7.99 9.65 -8.18
CA ARG A 158 7.20 10.33 -7.16
C ARG A 158 8.04 11.41 -6.51
N HIS A 159 7.63 12.66 -6.67
CA HIS A 159 8.30 13.85 -6.13
C HIS A 159 7.27 14.85 -5.59
N GLY A 160 7.72 15.83 -4.83
CA GLY A 160 6.91 16.86 -4.20
C GLY A 160 7.49 17.24 -2.85
N LEU A 161 6.93 18.29 -2.23
CA LEU A 161 7.51 18.96 -1.07
C LEU A 161 7.98 18.01 0.06
N TRP A 162 7.16 17.04 0.44
CA TRP A 162 7.47 16.10 1.53
C TRP A 162 8.15 14.80 1.07
N THR A 163 8.19 14.56 -0.25
CA THR A 163 8.78 13.33 -0.79
C THR A 163 10.31 13.34 -0.64
N ASP A 164 10.91 14.52 -0.56
CA ASP A 164 12.36 14.65 -0.38
C ASP A 164 12.86 14.03 0.94
N LEU A 165 12.02 14.02 1.97
CA LEU A 165 12.31 13.33 3.24
C LEU A 165 12.41 11.81 3.07
N MET A 166 11.72 11.24 2.08
CA MET A 166 11.76 9.80 1.80
C MET A 166 12.95 9.38 0.93
N LYS A 167 13.63 10.30 0.25
CA LYS A 167 14.78 9.98 -0.61
C LYS A 167 15.87 9.18 0.11
N PRO A 168 16.40 9.63 1.28
CA PRO A 168 17.41 8.87 2.01
C PRO A 168 16.87 7.52 2.54
N VAL A 169 15.59 7.45 2.85
CA VAL A 169 14.92 6.24 3.35
C VAL A 169 14.90 5.13 2.30
N VAL A 170 14.64 5.47 1.04
CA VAL A 170 14.49 4.50 -0.06
C VAL A 170 15.79 4.24 -0.82
N ALA A 171 16.82 5.08 -0.65
CA ALA A 171 18.01 5.11 -1.51
C ALA A 171 18.75 3.78 -1.62
N LYS A 172 18.82 3.01 -0.53
CA LYS A 172 19.56 1.73 -0.46
C LYS A 172 18.66 0.50 -0.48
N LEU A 173 17.34 0.68 -0.61
CA LEU A 173 16.40 -0.45 -0.64
C LEU A 173 16.52 -1.21 -1.94
N THR A 174 16.62 -2.54 -1.84
CA THR A 174 16.50 -3.43 -2.99
C THR A 174 15.01 -3.72 -3.29
N PRO A 175 14.66 -4.25 -4.47
CA PRO A 175 13.29 -4.70 -4.74
C PRO A 175 12.79 -5.72 -3.70
N GLU A 176 13.65 -6.62 -3.21
CA GLU A 176 13.30 -7.56 -2.13
C GLU A 176 12.99 -6.83 -0.81
N ASP A 177 13.76 -5.80 -0.46
CA ASP A 177 13.48 -5.00 0.74
C ASP A 177 12.13 -4.29 0.62
N MET A 178 11.82 -3.70 -0.53
CA MET A 178 10.55 -3.03 -0.78
C MET A 178 9.37 -4.01 -0.69
N LEU A 179 9.54 -5.23 -1.21
CA LEU A 179 8.56 -6.32 -1.09
C LEU A 179 8.34 -6.68 0.39
N ASN A 180 9.42 -6.89 1.15
CA ASN A 180 9.34 -7.25 2.55
C ASN A 180 8.70 -6.14 3.40
N ILE A 181 9.09 -4.87 3.20
CA ILE A 181 8.47 -3.70 3.84
C ILE A 181 6.97 -3.66 3.52
N ALA A 182 6.60 -3.85 2.25
CA ALA A 182 5.22 -3.81 1.82
C ALA A 182 4.39 -4.94 2.45
N ALA A 183 4.91 -6.16 2.52
CA ALA A 183 4.25 -7.29 3.17
C ALA A 183 4.05 -7.03 4.67
N TYR A 184 5.08 -6.54 5.38
CA TYR A 184 4.98 -6.21 6.79
C TYR A 184 3.98 -5.08 7.05
N THR A 185 4.09 -3.95 6.37
CA THR A 185 3.20 -2.80 6.59
C THR A 185 1.75 -3.14 6.27
N ALA A 186 1.49 -3.93 5.24
CA ALA A 186 0.16 -4.42 4.90
C ALA A 186 -0.42 -5.35 5.98
N SER A 187 0.41 -6.16 6.64
CA SER A 187 -0.01 -7.03 7.73
C SER A 187 -0.33 -6.27 9.03
N ARG A 188 0.05 -4.98 9.12
CA ARG A 188 -0.18 -4.11 10.27
C ARG A 188 -1.47 -3.31 10.08
N GLY A 189 -2.60 -3.87 10.47
CA GLY A 189 -3.86 -3.12 10.50
C GLY A 189 -4.02 -2.32 11.79
N PRO A 190 -4.85 -1.28 11.84
CA PRO A 190 -5.25 -0.70 13.12
C PRO A 190 -5.93 -1.79 13.95
N ARG A 191 -5.47 -1.95 15.18
CA ARG A 191 -6.17 -2.78 16.15
C ARG A 191 -7.54 -2.17 16.37
N ALA A 192 -8.57 -3.02 16.50
CA ALA A 192 -9.96 -2.58 16.72
C ALA A 192 -10.09 -1.66 17.95
N ASP A 193 -9.18 -1.79 18.89
CA ASP A 193 -9.14 -1.15 20.20
C ASP A 193 -8.38 0.19 20.24
N ALA A 194 -7.55 0.50 19.25
CA ALA A 194 -6.67 1.69 19.30
C ALA A 194 -7.37 3.04 19.07
N ARG A 195 -8.70 3.07 18.89
CA ARG A 195 -9.46 4.29 18.60
C ARG A 195 -10.47 4.72 19.66
N GLN A 196 -10.47 4.10 20.85
CA GLN A 196 -11.34 4.55 21.94
C GLN A 196 -10.66 5.49 22.94
N SER A 197 -9.36 5.79 22.80
CA SER A 197 -8.60 6.61 23.73
C SER A 197 -8.28 8.02 23.25
N GLY A 198 -8.94 8.51 22.21
CA GLY A 198 -8.75 9.85 21.65
C GLY A 198 -10.06 10.60 21.47
N GLN A 199 -10.80 10.86 22.53
CA GLN A 199 -11.79 11.94 22.66
C GLN A 199 -11.34 12.91 23.72
#